data_2b4c95879aa78ba99fc88c9cbcebceff
#
_entry.id   2b4c95879aa78ba99fc88c9cbcebceff
#
_cell.length_a   1.000
_cell.length_b   1.000
_cell.length_c   1.000
_cell.angle_alpha   90.00
_cell.angle_beta   90.00
_cell.angle_gamma   90.00
#
_symmetry.space_group_name_H-M   'P 1'
#
loop_
_entity.id
_entity.type
_entity.pdbx_description
1 polymer ?
#
loop_
_entity_poly.entity_id
_entity_poly.type
_entity_poly.pdbx_seq_one_letter_code
_entity_poly.pdbx_strand_id
1 'polypeptide(L)'
;MSEELKDPDYNPYEIILEKPVQFGRQAIDKLELRDLTCRELRAIKLNGDMTFGDLLDIGQKLCETNRRVIDSLSPKDAMELVDRVNFLLEDGL
;
A
#
# COMPACT_ATOMS: atom_id res chain seq x y z
N MET A 1 -23.24 -1.19 -7.11
CA MET A 1 -22.42 -0.21 -7.56
C MET A 1 -20.92 -0.40 -7.38
N SER A 2 -20.47 -0.85 -6.29
CA SER A 2 -19.03 -1.06 -6.18
C SER A 2 -18.53 -2.11 -7.14
N GLU A 3 -19.38 -2.99 -7.63
CA GLU A 3 -18.88 -4.01 -8.53
C GLU A 3 -18.47 -3.45 -9.86
N GLU A 4 -19.04 -2.35 -10.27
CA GLU A 4 -18.59 -1.82 -11.52
C GLU A 4 -17.19 -1.27 -11.39
N LEU A 5 -16.69 -1.10 -10.19
CA LEU A 5 -15.32 -0.70 -9.97
C LEU A 5 -14.38 -1.89 -10.00
N LYS A 6 -14.92 -3.09 -10.07
CA LYS A 6 -14.09 -4.27 -10.08
C LYS A 6 -13.75 -4.66 -11.49
N ASP A 7 -12.69 -4.09 -11.97
CA ASP A 7 -12.12 -4.41 -13.24
C ASP A 7 -11.61 -5.85 -13.20
N PRO A 8 -11.86 -6.65 -14.25
CA PRO A 8 -11.28 -8.00 -14.29
C PRO A 8 -9.78 -8.02 -14.13
N ASP A 9 -9.13 -6.92 -14.50
CA ASP A 9 -7.68 -6.82 -14.37
C ASP A 9 -7.25 -6.18 -13.06
N TYR A 10 -8.21 -5.87 -12.19
CA TYR A 10 -7.88 -5.23 -10.92
C TYR A 10 -7.03 -6.14 -10.06
N ASN A 11 -5.92 -5.63 -9.58
CA ASN A 11 -5.01 -6.37 -8.73
C ASN A 11 -4.74 -5.54 -7.48
N PRO A 12 -5.28 -5.93 -6.32
CA PRO A 12 -5.08 -5.14 -5.10
C PRO A 12 -3.63 -5.15 -4.63
N TYR A 13 -2.81 -6.03 -5.17
CA TYR A 13 -1.40 -6.11 -4.80
C TYR A 13 -0.51 -5.26 -5.70
N GLU A 14 -1.11 -4.46 -6.57
CA GLU A 14 -0.32 -3.66 -7.50
C GLU A 14 -0.90 -2.27 -7.59
N ILE A 15 -0.03 -1.27 -7.53
CA ILE A 15 -0.42 0.12 -7.66
C ILE A 15 0.42 0.73 -8.77
N ILE A 16 -0.27 1.29 -9.78
CA ILE A 16 0.41 2.04 -10.82
C ILE A 16 0.46 3.49 -10.35
N LEU A 17 1.65 4.01 -10.19
CA LEU A 17 1.82 5.37 -9.67
C LEU A 17 1.44 6.39 -10.72
N GLU A 18 0.66 7.38 -10.32
CA GLU A 18 0.33 8.48 -11.21
C GLU A 18 1.58 9.31 -11.48
N LYS A 19 2.41 9.49 -10.46
CA LYS A 19 3.66 10.21 -10.59
C LYS A 19 4.80 9.30 -10.18
N PRO A 20 5.59 8.84 -11.15
CA PRO A 20 6.72 7.97 -10.82
C PRO A 20 7.68 8.63 -9.85
N VAL A 21 8.29 7.82 -9.01
CA VAL A 21 9.25 8.28 -8.02
C VAL A 21 10.65 7.99 -8.53
N GLN A 22 11.49 9.01 -8.52
CA GLN A 22 12.88 8.84 -8.89
C GLN A 22 13.67 8.40 -7.66
N PHE A 23 14.31 7.24 -7.74
CA PHE A 23 15.10 6.72 -6.66
C PHE A 23 16.44 6.28 -7.22
N GLY A 24 17.48 7.08 -6.95
CA GLY A 24 18.76 6.83 -7.57
C GLY A 24 18.66 6.98 -9.07
N ARG A 25 19.04 5.94 -9.78
CA ARG A 25 18.97 5.93 -11.24
C ARG A 25 17.70 5.28 -11.76
N GLN A 26 16.85 4.85 -10.87
CA GLN A 26 15.62 4.16 -11.26
C GLN A 26 14.44 5.07 -11.15
N ALA A 27 13.49 4.91 -12.08
CA ALA A 27 12.19 5.55 -11.96
C ALA A 27 11.22 4.45 -11.53
N ILE A 28 10.62 4.62 -10.37
CA ILE A 28 9.66 3.66 -9.85
C ILE A 28 8.28 4.14 -10.25
N ASP A 29 7.61 3.37 -11.09
CA ASP A 29 6.28 3.74 -11.57
C ASP A 29 5.21 2.79 -11.09
N LYS A 30 5.59 1.80 -10.30
CA LYS A 30 4.67 0.78 -9.84
C LYS A 30 5.12 0.26 -8.48
N LEU A 31 4.16 0.00 -7.61
CA LEU A 31 4.43 -0.65 -6.33
C LEU A 31 3.71 -1.98 -6.31
N GLU A 32 4.39 -3.00 -5.79
CA GLU A 32 3.80 -4.32 -5.65
C GLU A 32 3.79 -4.69 -4.18
N LEU A 33 2.62 -5.10 -3.69
CA LEU A 33 2.44 -5.42 -2.29
C LEU A 33 2.37 -6.94 -2.11
N ARG A 34 2.91 -7.42 -1.00
CA ARG A 34 2.75 -8.81 -0.61
C ARG A 34 1.68 -8.91 0.46
N ASP A 35 1.28 -10.14 0.75
CA ASP A 35 0.32 -10.38 1.82
C ASP A 35 0.95 -10.12 3.18
N LEU A 36 0.09 -9.78 4.13
CA LEU A 36 0.49 -9.69 5.52
C LEU A 36 0.71 -11.10 6.07
N THR A 37 1.73 -11.23 6.92
CA THR A 37 1.90 -12.47 7.66
C THR A 37 1.02 -12.41 8.90
N CYS A 38 0.78 -13.59 9.50
CA CYS A 38 -0.01 -13.67 10.71
C CYS A 38 0.64 -12.86 11.85
N ARG A 39 1.97 -12.90 11.91
CA ARG A 39 2.71 -12.14 12.92
C ARG A 39 2.47 -10.64 12.74
N GLU A 40 2.52 -10.17 11.52
CA GLU A 40 2.31 -8.75 11.23
C GLU A 40 0.88 -8.35 11.56
N LEU A 41 -0.07 -9.17 11.20
CA LEU A 41 -1.47 -8.88 11.47
C LEU A 41 -1.74 -8.80 12.96
N ARG A 42 -1.15 -9.72 13.73
CA ARG A 42 -1.33 -9.73 15.16
C ARG A 42 -0.78 -8.45 15.80
N ALA A 43 0.40 -8.03 15.36
CA ALA A 43 1.01 -6.81 15.88
C ALA A 43 0.14 -5.60 15.58
N ILE A 44 -0.43 -5.55 14.38
CA ILE A 44 -1.27 -4.45 13.97
C ILE A 44 -2.54 -4.39 14.83
N LYS A 45 -3.17 -5.53 15.02
CA LYS A 45 -4.43 -5.57 15.78
C LYS A 45 -4.24 -5.18 17.24
N LEU A 46 -3.06 -5.41 17.77
CA LEU A 46 -2.79 -5.06 19.16
C LEU A 46 -2.62 -3.56 19.37
N ASN A 47 -2.36 -2.83 18.29
CA ASN A 47 -2.10 -1.40 18.40
C ASN A 47 -3.36 -0.54 18.44
N GLY A 48 -4.53 -1.11 18.18
CA GLY A 48 -5.77 -0.35 18.19
C GLY A 48 -5.92 0.50 16.96
N ASP A 49 -6.36 1.74 17.16
CA ASP A 49 -6.59 2.64 16.03
C ASP A 49 -5.28 3.01 15.35
N MET A 50 -5.34 3.11 14.04
CA MET A 50 -4.16 3.42 13.26
C MET A 50 -4.30 4.77 12.57
N THR A 51 -3.19 5.51 12.54
CA THR A 51 -3.13 6.77 11.85
C THR A 51 -2.77 6.55 10.39
N PHE A 52 -2.90 7.61 9.61
CA PHE A 52 -2.48 7.58 8.21
C PHE A 52 -1.00 7.17 8.09
N GLY A 53 -0.17 7.72 8.99
CA GLY A 53 1.26 7.37 8.99
C GLY A 53 1.49 5.90 9.29
N ASP A 54 0.71 5.33 10.21
CA ASP A 54 0.82 3.91 10.52
C ASP A 54 0.51 3.07 9.28
N LEU A 55 -0.52 3.45 8.54
CA LEU A 55 -0.90 2.72 7.34
C LEU A 55 0.17 2.83 6.26
N LEU A 56 0.82 3.99 6.15
CA LEU A 56 1.93 4.13 5.23
C LEU A 56 3.11 3.25 5.62
N ASP A 57 3.38 3.14 6.92
CA ASP A 57 4.45 2.27 7.40
C ASP A 57 4.17 0.81 7.04
N ILE A 58 2.93 0.39 7.20
CA ILE A 58 2.53 -0.96 6.82
C ILE A 58 2.71 -1.13 5.32
N GLY A 59 2.27 -0.15 4.54
CA GLY A 59 2.43 -0.20 3.09
C GLY A 59 3.88 -0.31 2.68
N GLN A 60 4.75 0.39 3.39
CA GLN A 60 6.18 0.30 3.11
C GLN A 60 6.69 -1.13 3.27
N LYS A 61 6.27 -1.80 4.35
CA LYS A 61 6.67 -3.18 4.58
C LYS A 61 6.14 -4.11 3.50
N LEU A 62 4.87 -3.93 3.13
CA LEU A 62 4.26 -4.82 2.14
C LEU A 62 4.87 -4.63 0.76
N CYS A 63 5.29 -3.41 0.44
CA CYS A 63 5.96 -3.13 -0.83
C CYS A 63 7.43 -3.52 -0.80
N GLU A 64 7.96 -3.79 0.39
CA GLU A 64 9.37 -4.15 0.58
C GLU A 64 10.28 -3.09 -0.03
N THR A 65 9.93 -1.84 0.19
CA THR A 65 10.69 -0.72 -0.31
C THR A 65 11.16 0.12 0.88
N ASN A 66 11.88 1.19 0.62
CA ASN A 66 12.36 1.98 1.73
C ASN A 66 11.49 3.22 1.93
N ARG A 67 11.68 3.84 3.08
CA ARG A 67 10.84 4.96 3.48
C ARG A 67 10.95 6.13 2.53
N ARG A 68 12.13 6.32 1.95
CA ARG A 68 12.35 7.45 1.05
C ARG A 68 11.43 7.38 -0.17
N VAL A 69 11.21 6.18 -0.68
CA VAL A 69 10.29 5.98 -1.79
C VAL A 69 8.88 6.36 -1.39
N ILE A 70 8.45 5.87 -0.22
CA ILE A 70 7.10 6.15 0.27
C ILE A 70 6.91 7.64 0.51
N ASP A 71 7.91 8.29 1.12
CA ASP A 71 7.81 9.73 1.41
C ASP A 71 7.78 10.57 0.15
N SER A 72 8.23 10.02 -0.97
CA SER A 72 8.27 10.74 -2.24
C SER A 72 7.01 10.57 -3.08
N LEU A 73 6.07 9.75 -2.62
CA LEU A 73 4.83 9.54 -3.35
C LEU A 73 4.01 10.83 -3.39
N SER A 74 3.29 11.05 -4.51
CA SER A 74 2.35 12.15 -4.55
C SER A 74 1.23 11.87 -3.56
N PRO A 75 0.51 12.91 -3.11
CA PRO A 75 -0.60 12.69 -2.19
C PRO A 75 -1.62 11.69 -2.71
N LYS A 76 -1.90 11.73 -4.00
CA LYS A 76 -2.86 10.80 -4.58
C LYS A 76 -2.35 9.37 -4.53
N ASP A 77 -1.08 9.17 -4.84
CA ASP A 77 -0.50 7.83 -4.80
C ASP A 77 -0.39 7.33 -3.37
N ALA A 78 -0.08 8.22 -2.43
CA ALA A 78 -0.03 7.83 -1.02
C ALA A 78 -1.42 7.39 -0.53
N MET A 79 -2.47 8.11 -0.93
CA MET A 79 -3.82 7.72 -0.56
C MET A 79 -4.19 6.39 -1.16
N GLU A 80 -3.76 6.13 -2.39
CA GLU A 80 -4.02 4.85 -3.03
C GLU A 80 -3.34 3.73 -2.25
N LEU A 81 -2.12 3.95 -1.80
CA LEU A 81 -1.41 2.95 -1.01
C LEU A 81 -2.16 2.66 0.28
N VAL A 82 -2.62 3.69 0.96
CA VAL A 82 -3.38 3.52 2.20
C VAL A 82 -4.65 2.73 1.93
N ASP A 83 -5.33 3.02 0.83
CA ASP A 83 -6.54 2.30 0.47
C ASP A 83 -6.26 0.81 0.25
N ARG A 84 -5.13 0.49 -0.40
CA ARG A 84 -4.78 -0.90 -0.61
C ARG A 84 -4.45 -1.60 0.70
N VAL A 85 -3.75 -0.90 1.61
CA VAL A 85 -3.45 -1.47 2.92
C VAL A 85 -4.74 -1.77 3.67
N ASN A 86 -5.67 -0.83 3.67
CA ASN A 86 -6.96 -1.05 4.33
C ASN A 86 -7.70 -2.22 3.73
N PHE A 87 -7.69 -2.33 2.41
CA PHE A 87 -8.34 -3.44 1.74
C PHE A 87 -7.74 -4.78 2.19
N LEU A 88 -6.42 -4.84 2.23
CA LEU A 88 -5.75 -6.08 2.61
C LEU A 88 -5.98 -6.42 4.07
N LEU A 89 -6.08 -5.40 4.93
CA LEU A 89 -6.35 -5.64 6.35
C LEU A 89 -7.75 -6.16 6.57
N GLU A 90 -8.71 -5.70 5.80
CA GLU A 90 -10.11 -6.09 5.98
C GLU A 90 -10.44 -7.38 5.26
N ASP A 91 -10.01 -7.51 4.02
CA ASP A 91 -10.36 -8.68 3.22
C ASP A 91 -9.38 -9.82 3.36
N GLY A 92 -8.18 -9.51 3.82
CA GLY A 92 -7.20 -10.55 4.08
C GLY A 92 -7.49 -11.31 5.37
N LEU A 93 -8.49 -10.85 6.09
CA LEU A 93 -8.89 -11.52 7.32
C LEU A 93 -9.98 -12.54 7.03
#